data_4efb80ef9b90a3400bd0aeaed1651bdf
#
_entry.id   4efb80ef9b90a3400bd0aeaed1651bdf
#
_cell.length_a   1.000
_cell.length_b   1.000
_cell.length_c   1.000
_cell.angle_alpha   90.00
_cell.angle_beta   90.00
_cell.angle_gamma   90.00
#
_symmetry.space_group_name_H-M   'P 1'
#
loop_
_entity.id
_entity.type
_entity.pdbx_description
1 polymer ?
#
loop_
_entity_poly.entity_id
_entity_poly.type
_entity_poly.pdbx_seq_one_letter_code
_entity_poly.pdbx_strand_id
1 'polypeptide(L)'
;MPDDTYALTPDQVEFRDTIRQIVRERVAPRAAEIDAKAEYPWDLRKLFAEQDLLGLPFEERYGGTGTGALMLSVAIEEVARACASTALILMLQDLGTLPIKLFGSDELKERFLPKCASGEWSPAFALSEPEAGSDPGGMITKAVRDGDEWIVTGTKNWISNLGIADFYIVFAKTDPKAARSRGISAFVVEADRPGFSVGKLEHKLGIKGSPTGQPIFDDVRIPASNLIGQEGKGMNVALGTLDHSRLGVAAQAVGIAQGATDHAVAYANERKQFGQAIADFQGIQFKLADMETRTAAARELLYRASAKIDRHEPDRGKYSAMAKLFASDTAMAVTVEAVQVLGGYGYVNEYPVERYMRDAKITQIYEGTNEIQRLVIARTLR
;
A
#
# COMPACT_ATOMS: atom_id res chain seq x y z
N MET A 1 15.20 -31.28 -2.13
CA MET A 1 14.11 -30.45 -1.58
C MET A 1 14.27 -29.09 -2.24
N PRO A 2 13.23 -28.44 -2.79
CA PRO A 2 13.40 -27.07 -3.21
C PRO A 2 13.78 -26.25 -1.98
N ASP A 3 14.75 -25.39 -2.16
CA ASP A 3 15.27 -24.52 -1.11
C ASP A 3 14.13 -23.59 -0.66
N ASP A 4 13.47 -23.92 0.44
CA ASP A 4 12.32 -23.20 1.01
C ASP A 4 12.78 -22.02 1.87
N THR A 5 14.06 -21.65 1.74
CA THR A 5 14.65 -20.54 2.47
C THR A 5 14.19 -19.21 1.87
N TYR A 6 13.62 -18.35 2.69
CA TYR A 6 13.22 -16.97 2.35
C TYR A 6 14.33 -15.97 2.72
N ALA A 7 15.52 -16.45 3.01
CA ALA A 7 16.67 -15.61 3.27
C ALA A 7 17.01 -14.82 2.00
N LEU A 8 17.20 -13.51 2.18
CA LEU A 8 17.66 -12.66 1.08
C LEU A 8 19.03 -13.12 0.59
N THR A 9 19.22 -13.14 -0.72
CA THR A 9 20.53 -13.36 -1.33
C THR A 9 21.48 -12.21 -0.99
N PRO A 10 22.82 -12.37 -1.16
CA PRO A 10 23.77 -11.28 -0.94
C PRO A 10 23.42 -10.01 -1.72
N ASP A 11 23.02 -10.11 -2.98
CA ASP A 11 22.62 -8.97 -3.83
C ASP A 11 21.36 -8.29 -3.30
N GLN A 12 20.39 -9.06 -2.81
CA GLN A 12 19.17 -8.52 -2.19
C GLN A 12 19.46 -7.85 -0.85
N VAL A 13 20.44 -8.32 -0.10
CA VAL A 13 20.92 -7.67 1.12
C VAL A 13 21.58 -6.33 0.78
N GLU A 14 22.46 -6.28 -0.22
CA GLU A 14 23.09 -5.06 -0.70
C GLU A 14 22.07 -4.02 -1.16
N PHE A 15 21.08 -4.45 -1.95
CA PHE A 15 19.96 -3.60 -2.34
C PHE A 15 19.19 -3.02 -1.13
N ARG A 16 18.82 -3.87 -0.18
CA ARG A 16 18.15 -3.44 1.07
C ARG A 16 18.97 -2.40 1.81
N ASP A 17 20.27 -2.64 1.96
CA ASP A 17 21.16 -1.77 2.72
C ASP A 17 21.36 -0.42 2.00
N THR A 18 21.37 -0.41 0.68
CA THR A 18 21.37 0.80 -0.15
C THR A 18 20.10 1.62 0.08
N ILE A 19 18.91 0.98 0.03
CA ILE A 19 17.65 1.68 0.33
C ILE A 19 17.65 2.22 1.75
N ARG A 20 18.11 1.44 2.72
CA ARG A 20 18.21 1.86 4.12
C ARG A 20 19.07 3.11 4.27
N GLN A 21 20.18 3.21 3.52
CA GLN A 21 21.00 4.41 3.51
C GLN A 21 20.24 5.62 2.95
N ILE A 22 19.62 5.48 1.79
CA ILE A 22 18.78 6.54 1.17
C ILE A 22 17.70 7.00 2.15
N VAL A 23 17.01 6.05 2.78
CA VAL A 23 15.93 6.33 3.72
C VAL A 23 16.45 7.12 4.94
N ARG A 24 17.54 6.68 5.53
CA ARG A 24 18.16 7.38 6.69
C ARG A 24 18.56 8.81 6.35
N GLU A 25 19.12 9.02 5.17
CA GLU A 25 19.70 10.32 4.78
C GLU A 25 18.65 11.29 4.21
N ARG A 26 17.62 10.78 3.53
CA ARG A 26 16.71 11.61 2.74
C ARG A 26 15.24 11.54 3.18
N VAL A 27 14.77 10.41 3.69
CA VAL A 27 13.37 10.21 4.10
C VAL A 27 13.16 10.53 5.57
N ALA A 28 13.97 9.96 6.46
CA ALA A 28 13.80 10.10 7.89
C ALA A 28 13.78 11.57 8.38
N PRO A 29 14.65 12.47 7.89
CA PRO A 29 14.65 13.88 8.29
C PRO A 29 13.36 14.63 7.91
N ARG A 30 12.62 14.13 6.89
CA ARG A 30 11.40 14.76 6.36
C ARG A 30 10.11 14.26 7.02
N ALA A 31 10.17 13.12 7.73
CA ALA A 31 8.97 12.40 8.16
C ALA A 31 8.05 13.23 9.10
N ALA A 32 8.62 13.98 10.03
CA ALA A 32 7.84 14.86 10.93
C ALA A 32 7.18 16.03 10.20
N GLU A 33 7.90 16.65 9.26
CA GLU A 33 7.38 17.75 8.44
C GLU A 33 6.23 17.30 7.53
N ILE A 34 6.38 16.12 6.90
CA ILE A 34 5.35 15.53 6.01
C ILE A 34 4.06 15.28 6.80
N ASP A 35 4.15 14.74 8.03
CA ASP A 35 2.98 14.55 8.89
C ASP A 35 2.35 15.86 9.32
N ALA A 36 3.15 16.85 9.73
CA ALA A 36 2.68 18.13 10.22
C ALA A 36 1.99 18.96 9.13
N LYS A 37 2.58 19.03 7.93
CA LYS A 37 2.03 19.79 6.80
C LYS A 37 0.90 19.05 6.08
N ALA A 38 0.84 17.72 6.19
CA ALA A 38 -0.10 16.88 5.44
C ALA A 38 -0.01 17.10 3.92
N GLU A 39 1.18 17.34 3.40
CA GLU A 39 1.46 17.58 2.00
C GLU A 39 2.18 16.39 1.37
N TYR A 40 1.89 16.13 0.08
CA TYR A 40 2.55 15.06 -0.67
C TYR A 40 4.03 15.38 -0.91
N PRO A 41 4.97 14.46 -0.59
CA PRO A 41 6.40 14.72 -0.68
C PRO A 41 6.93 14.53 -2.12
N TRP A 42 6.69 15.51 -2.99
CA TRP A 42 7.10 15.49 -4.39
C TRP A 42 8.60 15.33 -4.61
N ASP A 43 9.41 15.90 -3.71
CA ASP A 43 10.86 15.77 -3.72
C ASP A 43 11.31 14.32 -3.49
N LEU A 44 10.64 13.59 -2.59
CA LEU A 44 10.94 12.17 -2.35
C LEU A 44 10.42 11.29 -3.49
N ARG A 45 9.27 11.63 -4.10
CA ARG A 45 8.82 10.94 -5.30
C ARG A 45 9.82 11.09 -6.44
N LYS A 46 10.35 12.31 -6.66
CA LYS A 46 11.38 12.58 -7.67
C LYS A 46 12.64 11.77 -7.38
N LEU A 47 13.10 11.77 -6.12
CA LEU A 47 14.24 10.96 -5.69
C LEU A 47 14.02 9.47 -6.01
N PHE A 48 12.83 8.93 -5.73
CA PHE A 48 12.53 7.52 -6.00
C PHE A 48 12.52 7.20 -7.50
N ALA A 49 12.06 8.14 -8.34
CA ALA A 49 12.17 8.00 -9.79
C ALA A 49 13.64 7.99 -10.26
N GLU A 50 14.47 8.93 -9.77
CA GLU A 50 15.90 9.04 -10.08
C GLU A 50 16.74 7.83 -9.60
N GLN A 51 16.23 7.06 -8.64
CA GLN A 51 16.84 5.84 -8.10
C GLN A 51 16.19 4.56 -8.60
N ASP A 52 15.38 4.61 -9.66
CA ASP A 52 14.64 3.51 -10.27
C ASP A 52 13.72 2.73 -9.31
N LEU A 53 13.43 3.29 -8.12
CA LEU A 53 12.57 2.64 -7.13
C LEU A 53 11.10 2.57 -7.58
N LEU A 54 10.64 3.51 -8.40
CA LEU A 54 9.31 3.46 -9.00
C LEU A 54 9.21 2.38 -10.09
N GLY A 55 10.35 1.97 -10.65
CA GLY A 55 10.49 0.90 -11.64
C GLY A 55 10.42 -0.52 -11.05
N LEU A 56 10.56 -0.69 -9.73
CA LEU A 56 10.63 -2.00 -9.07
C LEU A 56 9.49 -2.97 -9.45
N PRO A 57 8.20 -2.55 -9.50
CA PRO A 57 7.11 -3.47 -9.80
C PRO A 57 6.93 -3.78 -11.29
N PHE A 58 7.75 -3.24 -12.18
CA PHE A 58 7.56 -3.37 -13.63
C PHE A 58 8.61 -4.26 -14.28
N GLU A 59 8.19 -4.95 -15.36
CA GLU A 59 9.08 -5.73 -16.20
C GLU A 59 10.06 -4.80 -16.97
N GLU A 60 11.24 -5.31 -17.29
CA GLU A 60 12.29 -4.57 -18.04
C GLU A 60 11.79 -4.01 -19.39
N ARG A 61 10.92 -4.75 -20.08
CA ARG A 61 10.34 -4.30 -21.38
C ARG A 61 9.51 -3.01 -21.26
N TYR A 62 9.06 -2.65 -20.04
CA TYR A 62 8.35 -1.40 -19.78
C TYR A 62 9.23 -0.37 -19.06
N GLY A 63 10.55 -0.60 -19.03
CA GLY A 63 11.49 0.29 -18.35
C GLY A 63 11.61 0.07 -16.84
N GLY A 64 11.10 -1.06 -16.33
CA GLY A 64 11.25 -1.44 -14.94
C GLY A 64 12.51 -2.26 -14.66
N THR A 65 12.65 -2.71 -13.41
CA THR A 65 13.82 -3.48 -12.95
C THR A 65 13.61 -5.00 -12.98
N GLY A 66 12.37 -5.47 -13.14
CA GLY A 66 12.03 -6.89 -13.15
C GLY A 66 12.28 -7.64 -11.85
N THR A 67 12.45 -6.93 -10.72
CA THR A 67 12.89 -7.51 -9.44
C THR A 67 11.81 -8.21 -8.62
N GLY A 68 10.54 -8.07 -8.98
CA GLY A 68 9.42 -8.80 -8.39
C GLY A 68 8.90 -8.24 -7.07
N ALA A 69 7.93 -8.97 -6.48
CA ALA A 69 7.18 -8.56 -5.30
C ALA A 69 8.02 -8.58 -4.02
N LEU A 70 9.01 -9.48 -3.92
CA LEU A 70 9.86 -9.56 -2.74
C LEU A 70 10.70 -8.29 -2.59
N MET A 71 11.36 -7.83 -3.66
CA MET A 71 12.20 -6.64 -3.58
C MET A 71 11.40 -5.36 -3.42
N LEU A 72 10.21 -5.29 -4.03
CA LEU A 72 9.27 -4.20 -3.76
C LEU A 72 8.84 -4.18 -2.27
N SER A 73 8.57 -5.34 -1.67
CA SER A 73 8.21 -5.45 -0.25
C SER A 73 9.37 -5.00 0.65
N VAL A 74 10.61 -5.37 0.33
CA VAL A 74 11.81 -4.92 1.05
C VAL A 74 11.95 -3.39 0.97
N ALA A 75 11.76 -2.80 -0.21
CA ALA A 75 11.84 -1.35 -0.40
C ALA A 75 10.75 -0.61 0.40
N ILE A 76 9.50 -1.08 0.34
CA ILE A 76 8.38 -0.51 1.09
C ILE A 76 8.64 -0.59 2.61
N GLU A 77 9.12 -1.73 3.11
CA GLU A 77 9.45 -1.93 4.52
C GLU A 77 10.48 -0.92 4.99
N GLU A 78 11.62 -0.79 4.28
CA GLU A 78 12.69 0.15 4.68
C GLU A 78 12.22 1.61 4.64
N VAL A 79 11.43 2.01 3.64
CA VAL A 79 10.85 3.36 3.57
C VAL A 79 9.85 3.60 4.71
N ALA A 80 8.96 2.63 4.98
CA ALA A 80 7.94 2.72 6.02
C ALA A 80 8.55 2.76 7.44
N ARG A 81 9.73 2.17 7.62
CA ARG A 81 10.50 2.24 8.86
C ARG A 81 10.80 3.68 9.29
N ALA A 82 10.89 4.62 8.35
CA ALA A 82 11.09 6.04 8.62
C ALA A 82 9.81 6.86 8.45
N CYS A 83 9.03 6.59 7.40
CA CYS A 83 7.84 7.37 7.03
C CYS A 83 6.81 6.53 6.26
N ALA A 84 5.73 6.20 6.93
CA ALA A 84 4.63 5.43 6.32
C ALA A 84 3.94 6.17 5.16
N SER A 85 3.82 7.51 5.23
CA SER A 85 3.28 8.34 4.14
C SER A 85 4.14 8.24 2.87
N THR A 86 5.46 8.28 3.02
CA THR A 86 6.40 8.19 1.89
C THR A 86 6.40 6.79 1.26
N ALA A 87 6.23 5.73 2.07
CA ALA A 87 6.13 4.36 1.57
C ALA A 87 4.95 4.15 0.62
N LEU A 88 3.86 4.92 0.79
CA LEU A 88 2.71 4.89 -0.12
C LEU A 88 3.05 5.29 -1.55
N ILE A 89 4.13 6.04 -1.79
CA ILE A 89 4.58 6.35 -3.15
C ILE A 89 4.86 5.06 -3.92
N LEU A 90 5.61 4.12 -3.32
CA LEU A 90 5.94 2.83 -3.92
C LEU A 90 4.70 1.91 -3.98
N MET A 91 3.94 1.86 -2.89
CA MET A 91 2.75 1.01 -2.79
C MET A 91 1.70 1.35 -3.85
N LEU A 92 1.42 2.64 -4.05
CA LEU A 92 0.39 3.10 -4.97
C LEU A 92 0.85 3.02 -6.43
N GLN A 93 2.16 3.14 -6.68
CA GLN A 93 2.73 2.90 -8.02
C GLN A 93 2.47 1.46 -8.47
N ASP A 94 2.57 0.48 -7.57
CA ASP A 94 2.22 -0.91 -7.85
C ASP A 94 0.70 -1.12 -7.89
N LEU A 95 -0.01 -0.81 -6.81
CA LEU A 95 -1.46 -1.05 -6.69
C LEU A 95 -2.25 -0.51 -7.88
N GLY A 96 -1.99 0.74 -8.27
CA GLY A 96 -2.74 1.38 -9.35
C GLY A 96 -2.39 0.86 -10.76
N THR A 97 -1.25 0.18 -10.92
CA THR A 97 -0.85 -0.42 -12.21
C THR A 97 -1.11 -1.92 -12.29
N LEU A 98 -1.27 -2.62 -11.17
CA LEU A 98 -1.57 -4.06 -11.14
C LEU A 98 -2.76 -4.47 -12.01
N PRO A 99 -3.90 -3.74 -12.06
CA PRO A 99 -5.00 -4.10 -12.95
C PRO A 99 -4.59 -4.13 -14.42
N ILE A 100 -3.77 -3.16 -14.87
CA ILE A 100 -3.25 -3.11 -16.23
C ILE A 100 -2.23 -4.23 -16.46
N LYS A 101 -1.29 -4.45 -15.54
CA LYS A 101 -0.27 -5.51 -15.62
C LYS A 101 -0.89 -6.89 -15.76
N LEU A 102 -1.90 -7.20 -14.94
CA LEU A 102 -2.46 -8.55 -14.84
C LEU A 102 -3.57 -8.83 -15.87
N PHE A 103 -4.35 -7.80 -16.25
CA PHE A 103 -5.58 -7.99 -17.02
C PHE A 103 -5.72 -7.06 -18.23
N GLY A 104 -4.86 -6.05 -18.36
CA GLY A 104 -4.90 -5.10 -19.47
C GLY A 104 -4.49 -5.73 -20.79
N SER A 105 -5.03 -5.16 -21.88
CA SER A 105 -4.54 -5.46 -23.23
C SER A 105 -3.09 -4.99 -23.40
N ASP A 106 -2.40 -5.49 -24.44
CA ASP A 106 -1.05 -5.03 -24.75
C ASP A 106 -1.03 -3.53 -25.06
N GLU A 107 -2.06 -3.00 -25.72
CA GLU A 107 -2.22 -1.55 -25.96
C GLU A 107 -2.25 -0.76 -24.66
N LEU A 108 -3.02 -1.19 -23.66
CA LEU A 108 -3.05 -0.55 -22.35
C LEU A 108 -1.70 -0.63 -21.63
N LYS A 109 -1.04 -1.78 -21.69
CA LYS A 109 0.27 -1.98 -21.08
C LYS A 109 1.32 -1.05 -21.68
N GLU A 110 1.42 -1.01 -23.01
CA GLU A 110 2.36 -0.16 -23.75
C GLU A 110 2.10 1.34 -23.51
N ARG A 111 0.85 1.74 -23.34
CA ARG A 111 0.47 3.13 -23.15
C ARG A 111 0.75 3.65 -21.73
N PHE A 112 0.53 2.84 -20.69
CA PHE A 112 0.54 3.29 -19.31
C PHE A 112 1.78 2.84 -18.52
N LEU A 113 2.25 1.60 -18.70
CA LEU A 113 3.29 1.04 -17.84
C LEU A 113 4.65 1.74 -17.97
N PRO A 114 5.14 2.11 -19.16
CA PRO A 114 6.44 2.79 -19.27
C PRO A 114 6.49 4.14 -18.55
N LYS A 115 5.41 4.91 -18.62
CA LYS A 115 5.30 6.20 -17.93
C LYS A 115 5.22 6.05 -16.41
N CYS A 116 4.62 4.96 -15.94
CA CYS A 116 4.61 4.64 -14.52
C CYS A 116 5.98 4.15 -14.05
N ALA A 117 6.66 3.29 -14.83
CA ALA A 117 7.98 2.78 -14.48
C ALA A 117 9.03 3.90 -14.36
N SER A 118 9.00 4.88 -15.27
CA SER A 118 9.88 6.06 -15.22
C SER A 118 9.51 7.05 -14.10
N GLY A 119 8.33 6.92 -13.50
CA GLY A 119 7.80 7.88 -12.54
C GLY A 119 7.20 9.15 -13.17
N GLU A 120 7.06 9.21 -14.49
CA GLU A 120 6.35 10.30 -15.16
C GLU A 120 4.88 10.37 -14.72
N TRP A 121 4.21 9.20 -14.63
CA TRP A 121 2.81 9.09 -14.23
C TRP A 121 2.61 8.41 -12.89
N SER A 122 1.61 8.91 -12.15
CA SER A 122 1.10 8.35 -10.90
C SER A 122 -0.28 7.73 -11.13
N PRO A 123 -0.52 6.50 -10.71
CA PRO A 123 -1.83 5.88 -10.77
C PRO A 123 -2.63 6.07 -9.47
N ALA A 124 -3.96 5.85 -9.55
CA ALA A 124 -4.83 5.65 -8.41
C ALA A 124 -5.77 4.46 -8.63
N PHE A 125 -6.16 3.79 -7.53
CA PHE A 125 -7.08 2.65 -7.55
C PHE A 125 -8.42 3.04 -6.90
N ALA A 126 -9.48 3.14 -7.71
CA ALA A 126 -10.77 3.72 -7.35
C ALA A 126 -11.89 2.67 -7.32
N LEU A 127 -11.87 1.78 -6.30
CA LEU A 127 -12.88 0.74 -6.10
C LEU A 127 -14.01 1.19 -5.18
N SER A 128 -13.68 1.69 -3.98
CA SER A 128 -14.63 1.99 -2.90
C SER A 128 -15.52 3.18 -3.21
N GLU A 129 -16.73 3.18 -2.64
CA GLU A 129 -17.69 4.28 -2.68
C GLU A 129 -18.16 4.63 -1.26
N PRO A 130 -18.85 5.75 -1.04
CA PRO A 130 -19.37 6.12 0.28
C PRO A 130 -20.14 4.99 0.96
N GLU A 131 -21.00 4.27 0.22
CA GLU A 131 -21.85 3.19 0.72
C GLU A 131 -21.33 1.78 0.38
N ALA A 132 -20.16 1.65 -0.28
CA ALA A 132 -19.61 0.37 -0.74
C ALA A 132 -18.10 0.25 -0.44
N GLY A 133 -17.78 -0.13 0.80
CA GLY A 133 -16.41 -0.43 1.25
C GLY A 133 -16.11 -1.93 1.23
N SER A 134 -16.37 -2.63 2.34
CA SER A 134 -16.14 -4.09 2.45
C SER A 134 -17.07 -4.94 1.57
N ASP A 135 -18.19 -4.39 1.11
CA ASP A 135 -19.06 -4.98 0.07
C ASP A 135 -18.99 -4.13 -1.22
N PRO A 136 -17.95 -4.25 -2.04
CA PRO A 136 -17.82 -3.47 -3.27
C PRO A 136 -18.87 -3.82 -4.32
N GLY A 137 -19.56 -4.96 -4.20
CA GLY A 137 -20.70 -5.32 -5.04
C GLY A 137 -21.90 -4.36 -4.93
N GLY A 138 -21.94 -3.58 -3.85
CA GLY A 138 -22.97 -2.56 -3.61
C GLY A 138 -22.73 -1.23 -4.33
N MET A 139 -21.63 -1.06 -5.08
CA MET A 139 -21.31 0.20 -5.78
C MET A 139 -22.44 0.64 -6.71
N ILE A 140 -22.55 1.97 -6.90
CA ILE A 140 -23.56 2.60 -7.75
C ILE A 140 -22.96 3.36 -8.94
N THR A 141 -21.65 3.66 -8.95
CA THR A 141 -20.96 4.21 -10.12
C THR A 141 -21.27 3.33 -11.33
N LYS A 142 -21.67 3.95 -12.43
CA LYS A 142 -22.07 3.30 -13.67
C LYS A 142 -21.16 3.66 -14.82
N ALA A 143 -21.05 2.77 -15.80
CA ALA A 143 -20.46 3.04 -17.11
C ALA A 143 -21.42 2.55 -18.18
N VAL A 144 -21.84 3.46 -19.06
CA VAL A 144 -22.78 3.18 -20.15
C VAL A 144 -22.07 3.25 -21.48
N ARG A 145 -22.25 2.23 -22.32
CA ARG A 145 -21.66 2.19 -23.66
C ARG A 145 -22.37 3.18 -24.59
N ASP A 146 -21.58 3.99 -25.30
CA ASP A 146 -22.05 4.92 -26.34
C ASP A 146 -21.12 4.83 -27.56
N GLY A 147 -21.46 3.99 -28.50
CA GLY A 147 -20.62 3.69 -29.67
C GLY A 147 -19.25 3.12 -29.26
N ASP A 148 -18.19 3.83 -29.61
CA ASP A 148 -16.80 3.43 -29.31
C ASP A 148 -16.27 4.02 -27.99
N GLU A 149 -17.17 4.55 -27.15
CA GLU A 149 -16.83 5.14 -25.86
C GLU A 149 -17.66 4.50 -24.74
N TRP A 150 -17.18 4.72 -23.51
CA TRP A 150 -17.93 4.56 -22.27
C TRP A 150 -18.15 5.91 -21.61
N ILE A 151 -19.33 6.10 -21.03
CA ILE A 151 -19.69 7.26 -20.21
C ILE A 151 -19.70 6.81 -18.75
N VAL A 152 -18.76 7.31 -17.96
CA VAL A 152 -18.60 6.97 -16.53
C VAL A 152 -19.23 8.05 -15.67
N THR A 153 -20.17 7.67 -14.79
CA THR A 153 -20.85 8.60 -13.87
C THR A 153 -20.88 8.02 -12.46
N GLY A 154 -20.44 8.78 -11.46
CA GLY A 154 -20.48 8.39 -10.05
C GLY A 154 -19.40 9.06 -9.21
N THR A 155 -19.34 8.68 -7.94
CA THR A 155 -18.37 9.20 -6.98
C THR A 155 -17.72 8.03 -6.25
N LYS A 156 -16.38 8.02 -6.22
CA LYS A 156 -15.61 7.07 -5.41
C LYS A 156 -15.20 7.71 -4.10
N ASN A 157 -14.77 6.90 -3.13
CA ASN A 157 -14.37 7.39 -1.82
C ASN A 157 -13.14 6.65 -1.28
N TRP A 158 -12.38 7.32 -0.42
CA TRP A 158 -11.14 6.81 0.19
C TRP A 158 -10.04 6.52 -0.83
N ILE A 159 -10.01 7.27 -1.94
CA ILE A 159 -9.05 7.05 -3.02
C ILE A 159 -7.76 7.82 -2.73
N SER A 160 -6.68 7.08 -2.56
CA SER A 160 -5.33 7.63 -2.41
C SER A 160 -4.80 8.16 -3.73
N ASN A 161 -3.81 9.05 -3.69
CA ASN A 161 -3.32 9.83 -4.83
C ASN A 161 -4.38 10.75 -5.47
N LEU A 162 -5.46 11.08 -4.74
CA LEU A 162 -6.46 12.01 -5.25
C LEU A 162 -5.85 13.38 -5.55
N GLY A 163 -6.04 13.86 -6.77
CA GLY A 163 -5.53 15.15 -7.24
C GLY A 163 -4.05 15.17 -7.63
N ILE A 164 -3.35 14.04 -7.47
CA ILE A 164 -1.96 13.88 -7.93
C ILE A 164 -1.81 12.76 -8.96
N ALA A 165 -2.78 11.85 -9.06
CA ALA A 165 -2.76 10.77 -10.04
C ALA A 165 -3.06 11.30 -11.45
N ASP A 166 -2.32 10.78 -12.44
CA ASP A 166 -2.53 11.05 -13.86
C ASP A 166 -3.68 10.24 -14.44
N PHE A 167 -3.97 9.10 -13.82
CA PHE A 167 -5.12 8.27 -14.15
C PHE A 167 -5.65 7.47 -12.95
N TYR A 168 -6.89 7.05 -13.07
CA TYR A 168 -7.61 6.26 -12.07
C TYR A 168 -8.07 4.93 -12.66
N ILE A 169 -7.85 3.83 -11.94
CA ILE A 169 -8.49 2.56 -12.25
C ILE A 169 -9.87 2.58 -11.58
N VAL A 170 -10.91 2.70 -12.40
CA VAL A 170 -12.29 2.88 -11.93
C VAL A 170 -13.11 1.62 -12.16
N PHE A 171 -13.77 1.17 -11.11
CA PHE A 171 -14.73 0.06 -11.18
C PHE A 171 -16.15 0.64 -11.24
N ALA A 172 -16.92 0.21 -12.23
CA ALA A 172 -18.27 0.74 -12.48
C ALA A 172 -19.23 -0.35 -12.95
N LYS A 173 -20.51 -0.20 -12.68
CA LYS A 173 -21.57 -1.09 -13.19
C LYS A 173 -21.79 -0.83 -14.68
N THR A 174 -21.63 -1.86 -15.49
CA THR A 174 -21.98 -1.87 -16.93
C THR A 174 -23.29 -2.61 -17.19
N ASP A 175 -23.68 -3.52 -16.29
CA ASP A 175 -24.99 -4.16 -16.32
C ASP A 175 -25.71 -3.98 -14.96
N PRO A 176 -26.67 -3.03 -14.88
CA PRO A 176 -27.41 -2.77 -13.65
C PRO A 176 -28.41 -3.89 -13.28
N LYS A 177 -28.71 -4.80 -14.22
CA LYS A 177 -29.63 -5.94 -14.00
C LYS A 177 -28.90 -7.18 -13.48
N ALA A 178 -27.57 -7.23 -13.64
CA ALA A 178 -26.77 -8.33 -13.14
C ALA A 178 -26.71 -8.34 -11.60
N ALA A 179 -26.67 -9.53 -11.03
CA ALA A 179 -26.59 -9.70 -9.58
C ALA A 179 -25.27 -9.14 -9.02
N ARG A 180 -25.37 -8.14 -8.10
CA ARG A 180 -24.28 -7.55 -7.30
C ARG A 180 -22.96 -7.38 -8.05
N SER A 181 -22.02 -8.33 -7.91
CA SER A 181 -20.65 -8.23 -8.43
C SER A 181 -20.49 -8.61 -9.91
N ARG A 182 -21.52 -9.19 -10.55
CA ARG A 182 -21.42 -9.75 -11.91
C ARG A 182 -21.49 -8.70 -13.02
N GLY A 183 -22.06 -7.56 -12.79
CA GLY A 183 -22.21 -6.49 -13.79
C GLY A 183 -21.20 -5.37 -13.63
N ILE A 184 -20.06 -5.61 -12.97
CA ILE A 184 -19.02 -4.62 -12.74
C ILE A 184 -17.89 -4.81 -13.75
N SER A 185 -17.40 -3.71 -14.34
CA SER A 185 -16.26 -3.64 -15.23
C SER A 185 -15.18 -2.72 -14.66
N ALA A 186 -13.95 -2.86 -15.12
CA ALA A 186 -12.81 -2.05 -14.71
C ALA A 186 -12.30 -1.22 -15.89
N PHE A 187 -11.97 0.05 -15.65
CA PHE A 187 -11.58 1.00 -16.69
C PHE A 187 -10.38 1.83 -16.26
N VAL A 188 -9.58 2.27 -17.23
CA VAL A 188 -8.63 3.36 -17.05
C VAL A 188 -9.32 4.67 -17.39
N VAL A 189 -9.30 5.62 -16.47
CA VAL A 189 -9.84 6.99 -16.67
C VAL A 189 -8.72 7.98 -16.40
N GLU A 190 -8.29 8.72 -17.42
CA GLU A 190 -7.26 9.74 -17.30
C GLU A 190 -7.82 10.96 -16.54
N ALA A 191 -6.98 11.60 -15.72
CA ALA A 191 -7.39 12.69 -14.83
C ALA A 191 -7.69 14.01 -15.55
N ASP A 192 -7.22 14.18 -16.78
CA ASP A 192 -7.44 15.36 -17.62
C ASP A 192 -8.76 15.31 -18.44
N ARG A 193 -9.55 14.24 -18.29
CA ARG A 193 -10.81 14.08 -19.01
C ARG A 193 -11.86 15.09 -18.57
N PRO A 194 -12.60 15.71 -19.52
CA PRO A 194 -13.76 16.52 -19.18
C PRO A 194 -14.76 15.72 -18.32
N GLY A 195 -15.30 16.37 -17.29
CA GLY A 195 -16.22 15.74 -16.34
C GLY A 195 -15.54 15.06 -15.15
N PHE A 196 -14.20 14.86 -15.14
CA PHE A 196 -13.49 14.45 -13.95
C PHE A 196 -13.22 15.65 -13.04
N SER A 197 -13.40 15.46 -11.74
CA SER A 197 -13.04 16.48 -10.75
C SER A 197 -12.61 15.86 -9.42
N VAL A 198 -11.79 16.62 -8.69
CA VAL A 198 -11.36 16.30 -7.33
C VAL A 198 -12.39 16.84 -6.35
N GLY A 199 -13.06 15.95 -5.65
CA GLY A 199 -14.00 16.30 -4.60
C GLY A 199 -13.32 16.53 -3.25
N LYS A 200 -13.96 16.07 -2.17
CA LYS A 200 -13.46 16.24 -0.82
C LYS A 200 -12.15 15.50 -0.58
N LEU A 201 -11.14 16.20 -0.05
CA LEU A 201 -9.95 15.62 0.57
C LEU A 201 -10.21 15.35 2.06
N GLU A 202 -9.78 14.21 2.55
CA GLU A 202 -10.01 13.78 3.93
C GLU A 202 -8.88 14.20 4.87
N HIS A 203 -9.25 14.75 6.04
CA HIS A 203 -8.33 14.98 7.16
C HIS A 203 -8.19 13.68 7.95
N LYS A 204 -7.03 13.03 7.86
CA LYS A 204 -6.82 11.67 8.37
C LYS A 204 -6.10 11.66 9.73
N LEU A 205 -6.26 10.55 10.45
CA LEU A 205 -5.54 10.27 11.69
C LEU A 205 -4.03 10.14 11.45
N GLY A 206 -3.64 9.37 10.44
CA GLY A 206 -2.26 9.07 10.06
C GLY A 206 -2.08 9.10 8.55
N ILE A 207 -0.86 8.73 8.08
CA ILE A 207 -0.44 8.77 6.67
C ILE A 207 -0.83 10.08 5.97
N LYS A 208 -0.66 11.18 6.69
CA LYS A 208 -1.22 12.48 6.29
C LYS A 208 -0.61 13.02 5.00
N GLY A 209 0.64 12.66 4.68
CA GLY A 209 1.31 13.05 3.45
C GLY A 209 0.78 12.36 2.17
N SER A 210 -0.21 11.45 2.27
CA SER A 210 -0.88 10.84 1.13
C SER A 210 -2.26 11.44 0.94
N PRO A 211 -2.52 12.26 -0.08
CA PRO A 211 -3.85 12.83 -0.33
C PRO A 211 -4.85 11.72 -0.62
N THR A 212 -5.99 11.74 0.08
CA THR A 212 -7.01 10.70 0.02
C THR A 212 -8.40 11.34 0.03
N GLY A 213 -9.33 10.86 -0.80
CA GLY A 213 -10.69 11.42 -0.78
C GLY A 213 -11.55 10.94 -1.94
N GLN A 214 -12.33 11.84 -2.53
CA GLN A 214 -13.42 11.55 -3.43
C GLN A 214 -13.14 12.03 -4.86
N PRO A 215 -12.75 11.17 -5.82
CA PRO A 215 -12.84 11.49 -7.24
C PRO A 215 -14.30 11.46 -7.69
N ILE A 216 -14.70 12.43 -8.49
CA ILE A 216 -16.05 12.61 -9.03
C ILE A 216 -15.97 12.47 -10.54
N PHE A 217 -16.87 11.66 -11.09
CA PHE A 217 -17.02 11.39 -12.51
C PHE A 217 -18.43 11.86 -12.94
N ASP A 218 -18.49 12.96 -13.68
CA ASP A 218 -19.73 13.56 -14.21
C ASP A 218 -19.76 13.35 -15.72
N ASP A 219 -20.34 12.24 -16.15
CA ASP A 219 -20.43 11.82 -17.55
C ASP A 219 -19.08 11.83 -18.29
N VAL A 220 -18.04 11.32 -17.61
CA VAL A 220 -16.69 11.26 -18.18
C VAL A 220 -16.63 10.26 -19.32
N ARG A 221 -16.28 10.74 -20.52
CA ARG A 221 -16.14 9.91 -21.72
C ARG A 221 -14.73 9.33 -21.82
N ILE A 222 -14.64 8.02 -22.01
CA ILE A 222 -13.40 7.28 -22.20
C ILE A 222 -13.52 6.36 -23.42
N PRO A 223 -12.43 6.10 -24.17
CA PRO A 223 -12.43 5.14 -25.26
C PRO A 223 -12.83 3.75 -24.82
N ALA A 224 -13.46 2.98 -25.69
CA ALA A 224 -13.79 1.58 -25.42
C ALA A 224 -12.56 0.74 -25.11
N SER A 225 -11.40 1.06 -25.67
CA SER A 225 -10.11 0.40 -25.43
C SER A 225 -9.57 0.61 -23.99
N ASN A 226 -10.13 1.56 -23.21
CA ASN A 226 -9.77 1.75 -21.80
C ASN A 226 -10.40 0.70 -20.86
N LEU A 227 -11.19 -0.26 -21.37
CA LEU A 227 -11.69 -1.39 -20.60
C LEU A 227 -10.54 -2.35 -20.24
N ILE A 228 -10.42 -2.67 -18.95
CA ILE A 228 -9.44 -3.62 -18.43
C ILE A 228 -10.08 -5.01 -18.35
N GLY A 229 -9.50 -5.97 -19.07
CA GLY A 229 -10.01 -7.34 -19.15
C GLY A 229 -11.31 -7.43 -19.97
N GLN A 230 -12.33 -8.05 -19.40
CA GLN A 230 -13.62 -8.28 -20.04
C GLN A 230 -14.74 -7.52 -19.34
N GLU A 231 -15.73 -7.05 -20.13
CA GLU A 231 -16.95 -6.46 -19.58
C GLU A 231 -17.63 -7.43 -18.60
N GLY A 232 -18.12 -6.90 -17.47
CA GLY A 232 -18.76 -7.68 -16.41
C GLY A 232 -17.80 -8.51 -15.54
N LYS A 233 -16.49 -8.46 -15.77
CA LYS A 233 -15.47 -9.19 -15.01
C LYS A 233 -14.59 -8.28 -14.13
N GLY A 234 -14.98 -7.04 -13.92
CA GLY A 234 -14.22 -6.09 -13.11
C GLY A 234 -13.99 -6.54 -11.66
N MET A 235 -14.90 -7.31 -11.07
CA MET A 235 -14.68 -7.85 -9.73
C MET A 235 -13.52 -8.87 -9.71
N ASN A 236 -13.32 -9.65 -10.77
CA ASN A 236 -12.17 -10.56 -10.88
C ASN A 236 -10.88 -9.74 -10.98
N VAL A 237 -10.90 -8.62 -11.70
CA VAL A 237 -9.77 -7.67 -11.79
C VAL A 237 -9.47 -7.11 -10.40
N ALA A 238 -10.48 -6.62 -9.68
CA ALA A 238 -10.30 -6.06 -8.33
C ALA A 238 -9.70 -7.08 -7.35
N LEU A 239 -10.28 -8.28 -7.26
CA LEU A 239 -9.82 -9.30 -6.32
C LEU A 239 -8.42 -9.83 -6.68
N GLY A 240 -8.14 -10.08 -7.96
CA GLY A 240 -6.80 -10.49 -8.42
C GLY A 240 -5.74 -9.43 -8.14
N THR A 241 -6.07 -8.15 -8.30
CA THR A 241 -5.20 -7.04 -7.91
C THR A 241 -4.91 -7.05 -6.40
N LEU A 242 -5.96 -7.13 -5.58
CA LEU A 242 -5.82 -7.11 -4.13
C LEU A 242 -5.05 -8.32 -3.57
N ASP A 243 -5.07 -9.47 -4.24
CA ASP A 243 -4.27 -10.63 -3.82
C ASP A 243 -2.76 -10.38 -3.93
N HIS A 244 -2.33 -9.44 -4.78
CA HIS A 244 -0.94 -9.01 -4.91
C HIS A 244 -0.64 -7.79 -4.02
N SER A 245 -1.46 -6.74 -4.08
CA SER A 245 -1.18 -5.45 -3.46
C SER A 245 -1.18 -5.46 -1.93
N ARG A 246 -1.88 -6.41 -1.28
CA ARG A 246 -1.87 -6.59 0.19
C ARG A 246 -0.48 -6.78 0.77
N LEU A 247 0.48 -7.26 -0.03
CA LEU A 247 1.89 -7.36 0.39
C LEU A 247 2.50 -5.99 0.66
N GLY A 248 2.15 -4.96 -0.12
CA GLY A 248 2.55 -3.59 0.14
C GLY A 248 2.06 -3.10 1.51
N VAL A 249 0.81 -3.42 1.87
CA VAL A 249 0.27 -3.10 3.21
C VAL A 249 1.01 -3.85 4.31
N ALA A 250 1.29 -5.13 4.11
CA ALA A 250 2.05 -5.94 5.08
C ALA A 250 3.47 -5.39 5.25
N ALA A 251 4.14 -5.02 4.16
CA ALA A 251 5.49 -4.42 4.17
C ALA A 251 5.51 -3.07 4.89
N GLN A 252 4.54 -2.20 4.62
CA GLN A 252 4.38 -0.95 5.34
C GLN A 252 4.19 -1.18 6.85
N ALA A 253 3.34 -2.14 7.23
CA ALA A 253 3.08 -2.47 8.62
C ALA A 253 4.34 -3.00 9.33
N VAL A 254 5.12 -3.88 8.68
CA VAL A 254 6.39 -4.38 9.22
C VAL A 254 7.39 -3.24 9.39
N GLY A 255 7.50 -2.35 8.41
CA GLY A 255 8.37 -1.17 8.49
C GLY A 255 8.00 -0.24 9.65
N ILE A 256 6.69 0.06 9.81
CA ILE A 256 6.17 0.85 10.94
C ILE A 256 6.53 0.19 12.28
N ALA A 257 6.31 -1.12 12.41
CA ALA A 257 6.63 -1.87 13.63
C ALA A 257 8.13 -1.82 13.95
N GLN A 258 8.99 -2.04 12.94
CA GLN A 258 10.44 -1.97 13.12
C GLN A 258 10.89 -0.57 13.51
N GLY A 259 10.41 0.48 12.83
CA GLY A 259 10.73 1.87 13.18
C GLY A 259 10.35 2.23 14.61
N ALA A 260 9.16 1.82 15.05
CA ALA A 260 8.71 2.03 16.42
C ALA A 260 9.57 1.26 17.43
N THR A 261 9.96 0.01 17.12
CA THR A 261 10.85 -0.82 17.95
C THR A 261 12.22 -0.16 18.08
N ASP A 262 12.82 0.28 16.98
CA ASP A 262 14.15 0.93 16.99
C ASP A 262 14.17 2.18 17.88
N HIS A 263 13.16 3.03 17.78
CA HIS A 263 13.03 4.21 18.62
C HIS A 263 12.80 3.87 20.10
N ALA A 264 12.00 2.86 20.39
CA ALA A 264 11.77 2.41 21.77
C ALA A 264 13.05 1.84 22.39
N VAL A 265 13.81 1.04 21.65
CA VAL A 265 15.11 0.47 22.09
C VAL A 265 16.13 1.57 22.33
N ALA A 266 16.29 2.51 21.40
CA ALA A 266 17.22 3.63 21.56
C ALA A 266 16.89 4.45 22.81
N TYR A 267 15.61 4.86 22.94
CA TYR A 267 15.17 5.64 24.10
C TYR A 267 15.36 4.88 25.42
N ALA A 268 15.04 3.60 25.46
CA ALA A 268 15.15 2.79 26.68
C ALA A 268 16.60 2.67 27.18
N ASN A 269 17.58 2.64 26.27
CA ASN A 269 18.99 2.59 26.61
C ASN A 269 19.55 3.96 27.10
N GLU A 270 18.99 5.07 26.65
CA GLU A 270 19.42 6.41 27.00
C GLU A 270 18.72 6.95 28.27
N ARG A 271 17.42 6.70 28.41
CA ARG A 271 16.58 7.20 29.49
C ARG A 271 16.93 6.53 30.80
N LYS A 272 17.23 7.33 31.82
CA LYS A 272 17.51 6.84 33.18
C LYS A 272 16.42 7.19 34.16
N GLN A 273 16.01 6.23 34.96
CA GLN A 273 15.13 6.40 36.12
C GLN A 273 15.57 5.42 37.22
N PHE A 274 15.33 5.78 38.48
CA PHE A 274 15.73 4.97 39.65
C PHE A 274 17.23 4.60 39.62
N GLY A 275 18.08 5.51 39.06
CA GLY A 275 19.54 5.35 39.04
C GLY A 275 20.12 4.51 37.93
N GLN A 276 19.32 3.95 37.00
CA GLN A 276 19.78 3.10 35.90
C GLN A 276 19.01 3.37 34.61
N ALA A 277 19.50 2.86 33.47
CA ALA A 277 18.76 2.90 32.21
C ALA A 277 17.41 2.16 32.35
N ILE A 278 16.36 2.66 31.70
CA ILE A 278 15.08 1.94 31.79
C ILE A 278 15.12 0.59 31.07
N ALA A 279 16.03 0.41 30.14
CA ALA A 279 16.31 -0.89 29.52
C ALA A 279 16.77 -1.99 30.51
N ASP A 280 17.28 -1.62 31.68
CA ASP A 280 17.72 -2.56 32.70
C ASP A 280 16.56 -3.11 33.56
N PHE A 281 15.35 -2.55 33.41
CA PHE A 281 14.18 -3.06 34.11
C PHE A 281 13.56 -4.22 33.32
N GLN A 282 13.34 -5.36 33.98
CA GLN A 282 12.82 -6.59 33.37
C GLN A 282 11.49 -6.35 32.65
N GLY A 283 10.60 -5.50 33.19
CA GLY A 283 9.33 -5.19 32.55
C GLY A 283 9.49 -4.46 31.20
N ILE A 284 10.54 -3.63 31.02
CA ILE A 284 10.87 -3.00 29.74
C ILE A 284 11.53 -4.01 28.79
N GLN A 285 12.45 -4.84 29.31
CA GLN A 285 13.10 -5.88 28.49
C GLN A 285 12.09 -6.84 27.85
N PHE A 286 11.08 -7.25 28.59
CA PHE A 286 10.02 -8.11 28.06
C PHE A 286 9.22 -7.43 26.95
N LYS A 287 8.86 -6.15 27.11
CA LYS A 287 8.19 -5.39 26.05
C LYS A 287 9.02 -5.30 24.77
N LEU A 288 10.30 -4.93 24.88
CA LEU A 288 11.20 -4.83 23.74
C LEU A 288 11.41 -6.18 23.04
N ALA A 289 11.55 -7.26 23.81
CA ALA A 289 11.68 -8.63 23.28
C ALA A 289 10.41 -9.08 22.52
N ASP A 290 9.22 -8.78 23.06
CA ASP A 290 7.95 -9.09 22.42
C ASP A 290 7.74 -8.27 21.13
N MET A 291 8.09 -6.99 21.15
CA MET A 291 8.03 -6.11 19.97
C MET A 291 8.91 -6.65 18.83
N GLU A 292 10.18 -6.97 19.12
CA GLU A 292 11.12 -7.51 18.14
C GLU A 292 10.66 -8.88 17.62
N THR A 293 10.26 -9.79 18.51
CA THR A 293 9.81 -11.14 18.13
C THR A 293 8.61 -11.10 17.18
N ARG A 294 7.59 -10.27 17.49
CA ARG A 294 6.41 -10.12 16.64
C ARG A 294 6.75 -9.51 15.29
N THR A 295 7.61 -8.50 15.28
CA THR A 295 8.05 -7.84 14.04
C THR A 295 8.83 -8.80 13.15
N ALA A 296 9.76 -9.57 13.71
CA ALA A 296 10.50 -10.61 13.00
C ALA A 296 9.57 -11.67 12.39
N ALA A 297 8.62 -12.20 13.19
CA ALA A 297 7.65 -13.17 12.69
C ALA A 297 6.76 -12.60 11.54
N ALA A 298 6.37 -11.33 11.63
CA ALA A 298 5.60 -10.67 10.59
C ALA A 298 6.40 -10.50 9.29
N ARG A 299 7.69 -10.17 9.41
CA ARG A 299 8.62 -10.05 8.27
C ARG A 299 8.81 -11.39 7.55
N GLU A 300 9.04 -12.47 8.30
CA GLU A 300 9.19 -13.80 7.71
C GLU A 300 7.94 -14.21 6.92
N LEU A 301 6.75 -13.98 7.48
CA LEU A 301 5.49 -14.26 6.80
C LEU A 301 5.29 -13.39 5.55
N LEU A 302 5.67 -12.11 5.60
CA LEU A 302 5.66 -11.18 4.47
C LEU A 302 6.57 -11.67 3.34
N TYR A 303 7.84 -11.96 3.64
CA TYR A 303 8.81 -12.37 2.63
C TYR A 303 8.43 -13.70 1.99
N ARG A 304 7.91 -14.63 2.79
CA ARG A 304 7.34 -15.88 2.28
C ARG A 304 6.19 -15.62 1.32
N ALA A 305 5.25 -14.76 1.70
CA ALA A 305 4.10 -14.43 0.84
C ALA A 305 4.54 -13.74 -0.46
N SER A 306 5.52 -12.85 -0.40
CA SER A 306 6.08 -12.16 -1.57
C SER A 306 6.77 -13.14 -2.53
N ALA A 307 7.60 -14.05 -2.01
CA ALA A 307 8.23 -15.09 -2.82
C ALA A 307 7.21 -16.03 -3.49
N LYS A 308 6.06 -16.29 -2.86
CA LYS A 308 4.97 -17.06 -3.46
C LYS A 308 4.28 -16.32 -4.61
N ILE A 309 4.16 -15.00 -4.53
CA ILE A 309 3.67 -14.16 -5.65
C ILE A 309 4.65 -14.28 -6.83
N ASP A 310 5.95 -14.11 -6.59
CA ASP A 310 6.99 -14.15 -7.64
C ASP A 310 7.05 -15.52 -8.34
N ARG A 311 6.80 -16.60 -7.58
CA ARG A 311 6.76 -17.98 -8.12
C ARG A 311 5.39 -18.37 -8.68
N HIS A 312 4.40 -17.50 -8.69
CA HIS A 312 3.02 -17.75 -9.12
C HIS A 312 2.37 -18.98 -8.43
N GLU A 313 2.71 -19.22 -7.15
CA GLU A 313 2.18 -20.35 -6.40
C GLU A 313 0.65 -20.28 -6.22
N PRO A 314 -0.07 -21.43 -6.27
CA PRO A 314 -1.53 -21.43 -6.28
C PRO A 314 -2.17 -20.89 -4.98
N ASP A 315 -1.47 -20.99 -3.85
CA ASP A 315 -1.94 -20.52 -2.53
C ASP A 315 -1.46 -19.10 -2.16
N ARG A 316 -0.86 -18.36 -3.12
CA ARG A 316 -0.31 -17.02 -2.91
C ARG A 316 -1.31 -16.03 -2.31
N GLY A 317 -2.58 -16.03 -2.76
CA GLY A 317 -3.61 -15.15 -2.23
C GLY A 317 -3.94 -15.40 -0.75
N LYS A 318 -3.90 -16.67 -0.31
CA LYS A 318 -4.02 -17.04 1.11
C LYS A 318 -2.88 -16.45 1.93
N TYR A 319 -1.64 -16.63 1.47
CA TYR A 319 -0.46 -16.13 2.18
C TYR A 319 -0.40 -14.59 2.20
N SER A 320 -0.81 -13.94 1.13
CA SER A 320 -0.94 -12.48 1.07
C SER A 320 -1.93 -11.96 2.12
N ALA A 321 -3.11 -12.60 2.25
CA ALA A 321 -4.08 -12.25 3.28
C ALA A 321 -3.56 -12.52 4.71
N MET A 322 -2.84 -13.62 4.93
CA MET A 322 -2.22 -13.94 6.22
C MET A 322 -1.13 -12.93 6.59
N ALA A 323 -0.26 -12.55 5.65
CA ALA A 323 0.80 -11.57 5.87
C ALA A 323 0.21 -10.19 6.24
N LYS A 324 -0.79 -9.72 5.49
CA LYS A 324 -1.48 -8.45 5.76
C LYS A 324 -2.14 -8.45 7.14
N LEU A 325 -2.88 -9.49 7.46
CA LEU A 325 -3.57 -9.64 8.74
C LEU A 325 -2.58 -9.59 9.91
N PHE A 326 -1.56 -10.45 9.86
CA PHE A 326 -0.62 -10.59 10.97
C PHE A 326 0.28 -9.36 11.13
N ALA A 327 0.83 -8.82 10.03
CA ALA A 327 1.69 -7.64 10.06
C ALA A 327 0.96 -6.40 10.60
N SER A 328 -0.28 -6.15 10.16
CA SER A 328 -1.05 -4.99 10.59
C SER A 328 -1.49 -5.07 12.06
N ASP A 329 -1.88 -6.26 12.56
CA ASP A 329 -2.17 -6.47 13.98
C ASP A 329 -0.89 -6.32 14.83
N THR A 330 0.25 -6.80 14.32
CA THR A 330 1.57 -6.62 14.92
C THR A 330 1.95 -5.13 15.01
N ALA A 331 1.81 -4.39 13.91
CA ALA A 331 2.17 -2.97 13.88
C ALA A 331 1.38 -2.16 14.92
N MET A 332 0.07 -2.41 15.06
CA MET A 332 -0.73 -1.77 16.10
C MET A 332 -0.23 -2.14 17.50
N ALA A 333 0.00 -3.41 17.78
CA ALA A 333 0.45 -3.84 19.10
C ALA A 333 1.83 -3.23 19.45
N VAL A 334 2.78 -3.29 18.52
CA VAL A 334 4.15 -2.80 18.71
C VAL A 334 4.18 -1.28 18.89
N THR A 335 3.44 -0.53 18.09
CA THR A 335 3.44 0.94 18.18
C THR A 335 2.80 1.44 19.48
N VAL A 336 1.76 0.78 19.99
CA VAL A 336 1.18 1.07 21.31
C VAL A 336 2.21 0.82 22.42
N GLU A 337 2.95 -0.30 22.37
CA GLU A 337 4.00 -0.57 23.34
C GLU A 337 5.18 0.40 23.23
N ALA A 338 5.54 0.87 22.03
CA ALA A 338 6.56 1.89 21.84
C ALA A 338 6.19 3.20 22.53
N VAL A 339 4.94 3.66 22.38
CA VAL A 339 4.43 4.83 23.13
C VAL A 339 4.52 4.59 24.63
N GLN A 340 4.14 3.40 25.11
CA GLN A 340 4.20 3.03 26.52
C GLN A 340 5.63 3.01 27.07
N VAL A 341 6.61 2.53 26.31
CA VAL A 341 8.04 2.51 26.70
C VAL A 341 8.58 3.94 26.87
N LEU A 342 8.20 4.86 25.99
CA LEU A 342 8.61 6.27 26.08
C LEU A 342 7.83 7.03 27.18
N GLY A 343 6.70 6.51 27.66
CA GLY A 343 5.86 7.16 28.67
C GLY A 343 5.34 8.52 28.17
N GLY A 344 5.42 9.55 28.99
CA GLY A 344 4.96 10.91 28.62
C GLY A 344 5.61 11.46 27.34
N TYR A 345 6.86 11.13 27.10
CA TYR A 345 7.56 11.51 25.85
C TYR A 345 7.06 10.76 24.62
N GLY A 346 6.43 9.61 24.78
CA GLY A 346 5.78 8.89 23.66
C GLY A 346 4.43 9.51 23.26
N TYR A 347 3.89 10.44 24.05
CA TYR A 347 2.60 11.07 23.84
C TYR A 347 2.67 12.48 23.24
N VAL A 348 3.88 12.94 22.91
CA VAL A 348 4.13 14.27 22.32
C VAL A 348 4.77 14.11 20.94
N ASN A 349 4.51 15.07 20.04
CA ASN A 349 4.87 14.98 18.62
C ASN A 349 6.35 15.23 18.31
N GLU A 350 7.15 15.61 19.30
CA GLU A 350 8.60 15.71 19.19
C GLU A 350 9.28 14.34 19.09
N TYR A 351 8.59 13.26 19.51
CA TYR A 351 9.03 11.88 19.37
C TYR A 351 8.15 11.13 18.36
N PRO A 352 8.75 10.32 17.47
CA PRO A 352 8.03 9.79 16.33
C PRO A 352 7.05 8.65 16.67
N VAL A 353 7.08 8.07 17.87
CA VAL A 353 6.32 6.84 18.19
C VAL A 353 4.81 7.05 18.17
N GLU A 354 4.31 8.25 18.50
CA GLU A 354 2.89 8.59 18.39
C GLU A 354 2.43 8.61 16.92
N ARG A 355 3.27 9.11 15.99
CA ARG A 355 3.01 9.11 14.55
C ARG A 355 2.96 7.67 14.01
N TYR A 356 3.89 6.80 14.39
CA TYR A 356 3.85 5.39 14.03
C TYR A 356 2.55 4.72 14.48
N MET A 357 2.07 5.02 15.69
CA MET A 357 0.82 4.46 16.19
C MET A 357 -0.39 4.94 15.37
N ARG A 358 -0.45 6.25 15.01
CA ARG A 358 -1.51 6.80 14.16
C ARG A 358 -1.47 6.19 12.75
N ASP A 359 -0.28 6.07 12.18
CA ASP A 359 -0.06 5.51 10.85
C ASP A 359 -0.37 4.01 10.79
N ALA A 360 -0.01 3.25 11.83
CA ALA A 360 -0.25 1.81 11.90
C ALA A 360 -1.74 1.46 11.78
N LYS A 361 -2.63 2.30 12.30
CA LYS A 361 -4.07 1.97 12.35
C LYS A 361 -4.69 1.74 10.98
N ILE A 362 -4.28 2.48 9.95
CA ILE A 362 -4.87 2.31 8.61
C ILE A 362 -4.54 0.94 8.01
N THR A 363 -3.40 0.34 8.38
CA THR A 363 -2.98 -0.96 7.84
C THR A 363 -3.95 -2.10 8.20
N GLN A 364 -4.73 -1.96 9.26
CA GLN A 364 -5.81 -2.89 9.62
C GLN A 364 -7.10 -2.67 8.81
N ILE A 365 -7.23 -1.54 8.10
CA ILE A 365 -8.50 -1.08 7.51
C ILE A 365 -8.48 -1.19 5.98
N TYR A 366 -7.52 -0.54 5.31
CA TYR A 366 -7.51 -0.45 3.85
C TYR A 366 -7.07 -1.75 3.16
N GLU A 367 -7.31 -1.84 1.85
CA GLU A 367 -7.11 -3.04 1.01
C GLU A 367 -7.79 -4.30 1.56
N GLY A 368 -8.97 -4.08 2.15
CA GLY A 368 -9.75 -5.07 2.86
C GLY A 368 -9.40 -5.14 4.35
N THR A 369 -10.41 -4.88 5.20
CA THR A 369 -10.22 -4.89 6.65
C THR A 369 -9.67 -6.24 7.15
N ASN A 370 -9.14 -6.28 8.35
CA ASN A 370 -8.61 -7.52 8.93
C ASN A 370 -9.70 -8.59 9.10
N GLU A 371 -10.97 -8.19 9.24
CA GLU A 371 -12.11 -9.10 9.20
C GLU A 371 -12.27 -9.74 7.80
N ILE A 372 -12.13 -8.94 6.74
CA ILE A 372 -12.14 -9.45 5.36
C ILE A 372 -10.97 -10.41 5.11
N GLN A 373 -9.75 -10.11 5.63
CA GLN A 373 -8.62 -11.05 5.52
C GLN A 373 -8.94 -12.39 6.18
N ARG A 374 -9.56 -12.38 7.37
CA ARG A 374 -10.01 -13.61 8.05
C ARG A 374 -11.00 -14.40 7.21
N LEU A 375 -11.95 -13.72 6.52
CA LEU A 375 -12.87 -14.38 5.60
C LEU A 375 -12.17 -14.98 4.39
N VAL A 376 -11.18 -14.28 3.80
CA VAL A 376 -10.38 -14.79 2.67
C VAL A 376 -9.64 -16.06 3.10
N ILE A 377 -8.95 -16.03 4.23
CA ILE A 377 -8.22 -17.18 4.76
C ILE A 377 -9.18 -18.35 5.05
N ALA A 378 -10.28 -18.09 5.75
CA ALA A 378 -11.24 -19.14 6.14
C ALA A 378 -11.84 -19.88 4.94
N ARG A 379 -12.06 -19.19 3.81
CA ARG A 379 -12.55 -19.81 2.57
C ARG A 379 -11.57 -20.82 1.96
N THR A 380 -10.29 -20.69 2.23
CA THR A 380 -9.25 -21.62 1.73
C THR A 380 -9.07 -22.85 2.61
N LEU A 381 -9.75 -22.92 3.76
CA LEU A 381 -9.69 -24.03 4.69
C LEU A 381 -10.85 -25.04 4.50
N ARG A 382 -11.72 -24.79 3.51
CA ARG A 382 -12.89 -25.59 3.19
C ARG A 382 -12.71 -26.38 1.91
#